data_36d6719ed0018d60a3dd15bd13352dec
#
_entry.id   36d6719ed0018d60a3dd15bd13352dec
#
_cell.length_a   1.000
_cell.length_b   1.000
_cell.length_c   1.000
_cell.angle_alpha   90.00
_cell.angle_beta   90.00
_cell.angle_gamma   90.00
#
_symmetry.space_group_name_H-M   'P 1'
#
loop_
_entity.id
_entity.type
_entity.pdbx_description
1 polymer ?
#
loop_
_entity_poly.entity_id
_entity_poly.type
_entity_poly.pdbx_seq_one_letter_code
_entity_poly.pdbx_strand_id
1 'polypeptide(L)'
;MMYKVEYSKQADKTLKKWKKTNPRLFKKATTLLMDIMQHPRTGLGHPEALVGGNDITYSRHITADDRIIYDIYDDRVSVLIVQAEEHYKDK
;
A
#
# COMPACT_ATOMS: atom_id res chain seq x y z
N MET A 1 -16.48 -8.93 0.00
CA MET A 1 -15.46 -9.77 0.65
C MET A 1 -14.24 -8.94 0.98
N MET A 2 -13.71 -9.07 2.19
CA MET A 2 -12.55 -8.29 2.60
C MET A 2 -11.30 -9.15 2.57
N TYR A 3 -10.23 -8.59 2.03
CA TYR A 3 -8.94 -9.24 2.03
C TYR A 3 -8.24 -9.03 3.36
N LYS A 4 -7.54 -10.04 3.83
CA LYS A 4 -6.72 -9.93 5.02
C LYS A 4 -5.45 -9.15 4.67
N VAL A 5 -5.02 -8.23 5.53
CA VAL A 5 -3.82 -7.43 5.27
C VAL A 5 -2.68 -7.91 6.14
N GLU A 6 -1.56 -8.21 5.51
CA GLU A 6 -0.32 -8.57 6.16
C GLU A 6 0.75 -7.56 5.79
N TYR A 7 1.81 -7.46 6.59
CA TYR A 7 2.83 -6.43 6.39
C TYR A 7 4.23 -7.04 6.40
N SER A 8 5.06 -6.58 5.45
CA SER A 8 6.49 -6.88 5.52
C SER A 8 7.11 -6.12 6.68
N LYS A 9 8.33 -6.50 7.05
CA LYS A 9 9.05 -5.78 8.12
C LYS A 9 9.26 -4.33 7.74
N GLN A 10 9.62 -4.06 6.49
CA GLN A 10 9.86 -2.69 6.01
C GLN A 10 8.60 -1.86 6.11
N ALA A 11 7.48 -2.39 5.61
CA ALA A 11 6.21 -1.67 5.63
C ALA A 11 5.76 -1.39 7.06
N ASP A 12 5.85 -2.39 7.93
CA ASP A 12 5.45 -2.24 9.32
C ASP A 12 6.27 -1.16 10.01
N LYS A 13 7.59 -1.19 9.80
CA LYS A 13 8.49 -0.22 10.39
C LYS A 13 8.20 1.20 9.91
N THR A 14 7.99 1.36 8.61
CA THR A 14 7.72 2.67 8.03
C THR A 14 6.38 3.23 8.50
N LEU A 15 5.35 2.38 8.55
CA LEU A 15 4.04 2.83 9.01
C LEU A 15 4.09 3.25 10.48
N LYS A 16 4.81 2.52 11.31
CA LYS A 16 4.98 2.89 12.72
C LYS A 16 5.73 4.21 12.85
N LYS A 17 6.72 4.43 12.00
CA LYS A 17 7.45 5.70 11.96
C LYS A 17 6.50 6.84 11.63
N TRP A 18 5.67 6.68 10.59
CA TRP A 18 4.74 7.73 10.20
C TRP A 18 3.74 8.03 11.30
N LYS A 19 3.30 7.01 12.01
CA LYS A 19 2.37 7.21 13.12
C LYS A 19 2.92 8.19 14.15
N LYS A 20 4.23 8.15 14.38
CA LYS A 20 4.90 9.04 15.33
C LYS A 20 5.32 10.38 14.73
N THR A 21 5.86 10.36 13.51
CA THR A 21 6.53 11.52 12.94
C THR A 21 5.68 12.28 11.94
N ASN A 22 4.67 11.65 11.36
CA ASN A 22 3.81 12.28 10.38
C ASN A 22 2.40 11.70 10.46
N PRO A 23 1.65 12.06 11.51
CA PRO A 23 0.31 11.48 11.74
C PRO A 23 -0.66 11.70 10.58
N ARG A 24 -0.54 12.82 9.86
CA ARG A 24 -1.40 13.10 8.72
C ARG A 24 -1.18 12.08 7.60
N LEU A 25 0.08 11.79 7.31
CA LEU A 25 0.44 10.79 6.30
C LEU A 25 -0.02 9.40 6.74
N PHE A 26 0.17 9.08 8.01
CA PHE A 26 -0.28 7.81 8.56
C PHE A 26 -1.78 7.63 8.41
N LYS A 27 -2.55 8.69 8.66
CA LYS A 27 -4.00 8.64 8.53
C LYS A 27 -4.41 8.38 7.09
N LYS A 28 -3.76 9.05 6.14
CA LYS A 28 -4.03 8.83 4.71
C LYS A 28 -3.69 7.40 4.31
N ALA A 29 -2.55 6.89 4.80
CA ALA A 29 -2.13 5.52 4.52
C ALA A 29 -3.16 4.53 5.07
N THR A 30 -3.67 4.75 6.28
CA THR A 30 -4.66 3.89 6.89
C THR A 30 -5.95 3.85 6.06
N THR A 31 -6.40 5.00 5.59
CA THR A 31 -7.58 5.08 4.74
C THR A 31 -7.37 4.26 3.45
N LEU A 32 -6.18 4.37 2.88
CA LEU A 32 -5.83 3.64 1.68
C LEU A 32 -5.81 2.13 1.92
N LEU A 33 -5.25 1.71 3.07
CA LEU A 33 -5.19 0.30 3.42
C LEU A 33 -6.59 -0.29 3.58
N MET A 34 -7.52 0.48 4.16
CA MET A 34 -8.89 0.03 4.30
C MET A 34 -9.55 -0.16 2.93
N ASP A 35 -9.25 0.73 1.99
CA ASP A 35 -9.76 0.60 0.63
C ASP A 35 -9.17 -0.62 -0.07
N ILE A 36 -7.88 -0.86 0.12
CA ILE A 36 -7.22 -2.05 -0.45
C ILE A 36 -7.87 -3.33 0.03
N MET A 37 -8.24 -3.40 1.31
CA MET A 37 -8.91 -4.57 1.86
C MET A 37 -10.21 -4.90 1.14
N GLN A 38 -10.92 -3.88 0.69
CA GLN A 38 -12.20 -4.06 0.01
C GLN A 38 -12.04 -4.14 -1.50
N HIS A 39 -11.11 -3.40 -2.06
CA HIS A 39 -10.92 -3.25 -3.49
C HIS A 39 -9.44 -3.29 -3.85
N PRO A 40 -8.80 -4.48 -3.85
CA PRO A 40 -7.34 -4.53 -4.05
C PRO A 40 -6.85 -3.95 -5.37
N ARG A 41 -7.68 -3.96 -6.41
CA ARG A 41 -7.27 -3.51 -7.75
C ARG A 41 -7.88 -2.21 -8.21
N THR A 42 -8.81 -1.65 -7.46
CA THR A 42 -9.52 -0.42 -7.85
C THR A 42 -9.68 0.49 -6.65
N GLY A 43 -10.01 1.74 -6.90
CA GLY A 43 -10.35 2.67 -5.83
C GLY A 43 -9.36 3.80 -5.64
N LEU A 44 -9.15 4.18 -4.40
CA LEU A 44 -8.38 5.36 -4.04
C LEU A 44 -6.90 5.24 -4.38
N GLY A 45 -6.26 6.36 -4.71
CA GLY A 45 -4.81 6.42 -4.87
C GLY A 45 -4.27 5.88 -6.19
N HIS A 46 -5.12 5.75 -7.20
CA HIS A 46 -4.72 5.29 -8.52
C HIS A 46 -3.97 3.96 -8.49
N PRO A 47 -4.66 2.85 -8.13
CA PRO A 47 -3.99 1.54 -8.13
C PRO A 47 -3.44 1.20 -9.51
N GLU A 48 -2.19 0.83 -9.57
CA GLU A 48 -1.51 0.47 -10.82
C GLU A 48 -0.72 -0.81 -10.65
N ALA A 49 -0.86 -1.73 -11.63
CA ALA A 49 0.00 -2.90 -11.69
C ALA A 49 1.40 -2.42 -12.05
N LEU A 50 2.42 -2.95 -11.36
CA LEU A 50 3.78 -2.55 -11.64
C LEU A 50 4.29 -3.19 -12.92
N VAL A 51 4.95 -2.38 -13.75
CA VAL A 51 5.48 -2.82 -15.04
C VAL A 51 6.55 -3.88 -14.82
N GLY A 52 6.48 -4.96 -15.61
CA GLY A 52 7.42 -6.06 -15.47
C GLY A 52 7.15 -6.95 -14.28
N GLY A 53 6.05 -6.71 -13.59
CA GLY A 53 5.68 -7.49 -12.44
C GLY A 53 5.02 -8.81 -12.81
N ASN A 54 4.39 -9.38 -11.82
CA ASN A 54 3.82 -10.73 -11.87
C ASN A 54 2.29 -10.73 -11.84
N ASP A 55 1.69 -9.61 -12.20
CA ASP A 55 0.23 -9.40 -12.19
C ASP A 55 -0.39 -9.38 -10.80
N ILE A 56 0.42 -9.52 -9.75
CA ILE A 56 -0.08 -9.45 -8.38
C ILE A 56 0.44 -8.22 -7.64
N THR A 57 1.49 -7.58 -8.13
CA THR A 57 2.09 -6.44 -7.44
C THR A 57 1.52 -5.13 -7.97
N TYR A 58 0.97 -4.35 -7.04
CA TYR A 58 0.35 -3.08 -7.35
C TYR A 58 0.97 -1.97 -6.49
N SER A 59 0.80 -0.75 -6.95
CA SER A 59 1.14 0.41 -6.12
C SER A 59 -0.02 1.38 -6.09
N ARG A 60 -0.13 2.12 -5.01
CA ARG A 60 -1.09 3.23 -4.86
C ARG A 60 -0.39 4.43 -4.27
N HIS A 61 -0.76 5.60 -4.75
CA HIS A 61 -0.28 6.85 -4.19
C HIS A 61 -1.02 7.16 -2.90
N ILE A 62 -0.27 7.51 -1.85
CA ILE A 62 -0.86 8.08 -0.64
C ILE A 62 -0.94 9.58 -0.84
N THR A 63 0.15 10.16 -1.35
CA THR A 63 0.25 11.56 -1.78
C THR A 63 1.04 11.56 -3.08
N ALA A 64 1.37 12.75 -3.59
CA ALA A 64 2.20 12.84 -4.79
C ALA A 64 3.59 12.25 -4.57
N ASP A 65 4.09 12.26 -3.34
CA ASP A 65 5.45 11.85 -2.99
C ASP A 65 5.56 10.54 -2.25
N ASP A 66 4.43 9.93 -1.88
CA ASP A 66 4.43 8.75 -1.02
C ASP A 66 3.53 7.70 -1.61
N ARG A 67 3.93 6.44 -1.48
CA ARG A 67 3.11 5.35 -2.03
C ARG A 67 3.23 4.07 -1.21
N ILE A 68 2.28 3.17 -1.46
CA ILE A 68 2.27 1.82 -0.90
C ILE A 68 2.40 0.83 -2.04
N ILE A 69 3.27 -0.16 -1.88
CA ILE A 69 3.42 -1.27 -2.81
C ILE A 69 2.92 -2.52 -2.12
N TYR A 70 2.10 -3.29 -2.81
CA TYR A 70 1.50 -4.47 -2.20
C TYR A 70 1.28 -5.58 -3.22
N ASP A 71 1.25 -6.82 -2.72
CA ASP A 71 0.96 -8.00 -3.53
C ASP A 71 -0.42 -8.52 -3.18
N ILE A 72 -1.15 -8.98 -4.20
CA ILE A 72 -2.50 -9.50 -4.04
C ILE A 72 -2.46 -11.02 -4.23
N TYR A 73 -2.96 -11.75 -3.24
CA TYR A 73 -3.05 -13.20 -3.29
C TYR A 73 -4.52 -13.63 -3.21
N ASP A 74 -5.14 -13.74 -4.39
CA ASP A 74 -6.57 -14.07 -4.48
C ASP A 74 -6.90 -15.44 -3.90
N ASP A 75 -6.00 -16.39 -4.06
CA ASP A 75 -6.20 -17.76 -3.57
C ASP A 75 -6.32 -17.81 -2.04
N ARG A 76 -5.74 -16.84 -1.35
CA ARG A 76 -5.79 -16.77 0.11
C ARG A 76 -6.64 -15.60 0.60
N VAL A 77 -7.22 -14.85 -0.30
CA VAL A 77 -7.96 -13.61 0.00
C VAL A 77 -7.12 -12.72 0.92
N SER A 78 -5.89 -12.50 0.52
CA SER A 78 -4.89 -11.82 1.34
C SER A 78 -4.11 -10.80 0.51
N VAL A 79 -3.67 -9.72 1.17
CA VAL A 79 -2.80 -8.71 0.57
C VAL A 79 -1.59 -8.56 1.49
N LEU A 80 -0.40 -8.61 0.88
CA LEU A 80 0.83 -8.34 1.62
C LEU A 80 1.31 -6.94 1.28
N ILE A 81 1.40 -6.07 2.28
CA ILE A 81 1.99 -4.75 2.08
C ILE A 81 3.50 -4.92 2.09
N VAL A 82 4.07 -4.89 0.90
CA VAL A 82 5.49 -5.17 0.70
C VAL A 82 6.35 -4.00 1.13
N GLN A 83 5.90 -2.79 0.80
CA GLN A 83 6.71 -1.61 1.03
C GLN A 83 5.83 -0.38 1.19
N ALA A 84 6.21 0.48 2.12
CA ALA A 84 5.65 1.82 2.24
C ALA A 84 6.81 2.78 1.98
N GLU A 85 6.65 3.66 0.99
CA GLU A 85 7.72 4.54 0.55
C GLU A 85 7.33 6.00 0.71
N GLU A 86 8.26 6.80 1.25
CA GLU A 86 8.11 8.24 1.29
C GLU A 86 9.14 8.86 0.34
N HIS A 87 8.77 10.00 -0.26
CA HIS A 87 9.67 10.74 -1.15
C HIS A 87 10.19 9.91 -2.31
N TYR A 88 9.30 9.13 -2.93
CA TYR A 88 9.72 8.21 -3.99
C TYR A 88 9.87 8.89 -5.35
N LYS A 89 9.65 10.16 -5.45
CA LYS A 89 9.69 10.88 -6.73
C LYS A 89 10.91 10.54 -7.56
N ASP A 90 10.68 10.28 -8.83
CA ASP A 90 11.73 10.14 -9.80
C ASP A 90 12.29 11.51 -10.14
N LYS A 91 13.55 11.55 -10.35
CA LYS A 91 14.22 12.81 -10.71
C LYS A 91 14.56 12.81 -12.18
#